data_118bbce1f2dd3af7f31dd7180222cf73
#
_entry.id   118bbce1f2dd3af7f31dd7180222cf73
#
_cell.length_a   1.000
_cell.length_b   1.000
_cell.length_c   1.000
_cell.angle_alpha   90.00
_cell.angle_beta   90.00
_cell.angle_gamma   90.00
#
_symmetry.space_group_name_H-M   'P 1'
#
loop_
_entity.id
_entity.type
_entity.pdbx_description
1 polymer ?
#
loop_
_entity_poly.entity_id
_entity_poly.type
_entity_poly.pdbx_seq_one_letter_code
_entity_poly.pdbx_strand_id
1 'polypeptide(L)'
;LLNPPSLNAPSVAPLAEGSSLEESINFAIVTKDWQMLENLLAQYRTTANFDPILYDYGLGALYRHQGRQKEAIALYQQILKSQPNLHYPRFDLAMMLYEDKRYAEAKVQLETAEPYLAPALQALVSQLLGTIKKSQEWQPTLNFSYESTDNVNQASDLKELVLGEATFIRSDDSLPQDAHGVRYNVGATKEENIKGNHYIYKSADLGGVNYWDNSDYSELTLQANLGYRYKDIKQSWGVITMVEQNLLGGSRYNQNYAATLEYNRKVSDQWQVSGSVSHLQKRYEDNDLANYYDGHANSTAWILLYQPKPKWLVYAGADFMRDNLADQTESSDRQGIRGGMVFSGDKVSVRSSLRYAQRDFKEDNFFYGEKRKDDEYQFSTTLGHKKLSWQGFTPKLNYECQKIDSNLPLYERSNSTFFVKVDKYF
;
A
#
# COMPACT_ATOMS: atom_id res chain seq x y z
N LEU A 1 5.18 8.98 1.66
CA LEU A 1 5.32 9.44 3.04
C LEU A 1 5.96 10.82 3.03
N LEU A 2 5.15 11.88 3.12
CA LEU A 2 5.63 13.24 3.30
C LEU A 2 5.96 13.41 4.80
N ASN A 3 7.25 13.46 5.13
CA ASN A 3 7.68 13.95 6.42
C ASN A 3 7.27 15.43 6.51
N PRO A 4 6.70 15.89 7.63
CA PRO A 4 6.49 17.32 7.83
C PRO A 4 7.83 18.03 7.72
N PRO A 5 7.87 19.25 7.12
CA PRO A 5 9.09 20.02 7.04
C PRO A 5 9.66 20.22 8.45
N SER A 6 10.94 19.92 8.63
CA SER A 6 11.66 20.23 9.86
C SER A 6 11.74 21.76 9.95
N LEU A 7 10.93 22.35 10.81
CA LEU A 7 11.15 23.72 11.22
C LEU A 7 12.51 23.77 11.94
N ASN A 8 13.47 24.46 11.35
CA ASN A 8 14.67 24.85 12.09
C ASN A 8 14.21 25.59 13.33
N ALA A 9 14.48 25.03 14.51
CA ALA A 9 14.18 25.71 15.77
C ALA A 9 14.81 27.09 15.74
N PRO A 10 14.08 28.15 16.10
CA PRO A 10 14.70 29.45 16.30
C PRO A 10 15.86 29.30 17.28
N SER A 11 16.96 30.03 17.05
CA SER A 11 18.08 30.08 18.00
C SER A 11 17.55 30.61 19.35
N VAL A 12 17.35 29.71 20.29
CA VAL A 12 16.86 30.07 21.64
C VAL A 12 18.04 30.56 22.41
N ALA A 13 17.94 31.76 22.97
CA ALA A 13 18.96 32.28 23.90
C ALA A 13 19.11 31.33 25.10
N PRO A 14 20.33 31.13 25.62
CA PRO A 14 20.54 30.30 26.80
C PRO A 14 19.74 30.85 28.00
N LEU A 15 19.27 29.96 28.87
CA LEU A 15 18.58 30.32 30.11
C LEU A 15 19.48 31.23 30.94
N ALA A 16 18.93 32.35 31.44
CA ALA A 16 19.61 33.22 32.36
C ALA A 16 19.77 32.53 33.73
N GLU A 17 20.87 32.82 34.45
CA GLU A 17 21.03 32.41 35.85
C GLU A 17 19.89 33.03 36.67
N GLY A 18 19.09 32.19 37.37
CA GLY A 18 17.95 32.62 38.17
C GLY A 18 16.58 32.53 37.48
N SER A 19 16.50 31.91 36.28
CA SER A 19 15.22 31.66 35.60
C SER A 19 14.22 30.88 36.49
N SER A 20 12.93 31.22 36.37
CA SER A 20 11.88 30.50 37.09
C SER A 20 11.73 29.04 36.58
N LEU A 21 11.07 28.18 37.34
CA LEU A 21 10.78 26.81 36.93
C LEU A 21 9.89 26.77 35.68
N GLU A 22 8.93 27.70 35.57
CA GLU A 22 8.06 27.86 34.42
C GLU A 22 8.84 28.24 33.14
N GLU A 23 9.80 29.18 33.26
CA GLU A 23 10.68 29.53 32.16
C GLU A 23 11.56 28.36 31.73
N SER A 24 12.08 27.61 32.71
CA SER A 24 12.88 26.40 32.46
C SER A 24 12.07 25.29 31.75
N ILE A 25 10.82 25.08 32.16
CA ILE A 25 9.90 24.13 31.48
C ILE A 25 9.67 24.56 30.03
N ASN A 26 9.33 25.83 29.80
CA ASN A 26 9.12 26.35 28.42
C ASN A 26 10.40 26.23 27.59
N PHE A 27 11.56 26.51 28.16
CA PHE A 27 12.84 26.33 27.48
C PHE A 27 13.10 24.88 27.10
N ALA A 28 12.88 23.92 28.00
CA ALA A 28 13.06 22.49 27.76
C ALA A 28 12.12 21.98 26.62
N ILE A 29 10.87 22.48 26.58
CA ILE A 29 9.92 22.15 25.50
C ILE A 29 10.44 22.66 24.15
N VAL A 30 10.86 23.94 24.07
CA VAL A 30 11.30 24.58 22.84
C VAL A 30 12.61 23.97 22.32
N THR A 31 13.56 23.67 23.23
CA THR A 31 14.84 23.03 22.90
C THR A 31 14.72 21.52 22.70
N LYS A 32 13.55 20.95 23.00
CA LYS A 32 13.30 19.49 22.97
C LYS A 32 14.24 18.70 23.91
N ASP A 33 14.63 19.29 25.01
CA ASP A 33 15.37 18.58 26.05
C ASP A 33 14.40 17.80 26.94
N TRP A 34 14.07 16.62 26.52
CA TRP A 34 13.05 15.79 27.15
C TRP A 34 13.46 15.27 28.51
N GLN A 35 14.75 15.02 28.73
CA GLN A 35 15.25 14.57 30.02
C GLN A 35 15.20 15.72 31.05
N MET A 36 15.57 16.92 30.65
CA MET A 36 15.41 18.11 31.47
C MET A 36 13.94 18.36 31.79
N LEU A 37 13.06 18.28 30.79
CA LEU A 37 11.61 18.47 30.95
C LEU A 37 11.02 17.50 31.98
N GLU A 38 11.37 16.21 31.91
CA GLU A 38 10.85 15.19 32.82
C GLU A 38 11.23 15.52 34.27
N ASN A 39 12.49 15.90 34.51
CA ASN A 39 12.98 16.30 35.84
C ASN A 39 12.29 17.57 36.34
N LEU A 40 12.12 18.57 35.47
CA LEU A 40 11.46 19.83 35.84
C LEU A 40 9.98 19.63 36.18
N LEU A 41 9.25 18.81 35.43
CA LEU A 41 7.85 18.48 35.72
C LEU A 41 7.69 17.76 37.04
N ALA A 42 8.63 16.85 37.41
CA ALA A 42 8.62 16.18 38.70
C ALA A 42 8.77 17.16 39.85
N GLN A 43 9.66 18.16 39.73
CA GLN A 43 9.86 19.23 40.73
C GLN A 43 8.65 20.17 40.76
N TYR A 44 8.16 20.60 39.58
CA TYR A 44 7.08 21.59 39.48
C TYR A 44 5.79 21.13 40.14
N ARG A 45 5.50 19.83 40.13
CA ARG A 45 4.32 19.24 40.75
C ARG A 45 4.25 19.48 42.25
N THR A 46 5.38 19.75 42.94
CA THR A 46 5.47 19.95 44.36
C THR A 46 5.59 21.42 44.76
N THR A 47 5.57 22.35 43.83
CA THR A 47 5.71 23.78 44.09
C THR A 47 4.41 24.41 44.59
N ALA A 48 4.53 25.48 45.38
CA ALA A 48 3.39 26.24 45.88
C ALA A 48 2.64 26.99 44.77
N ASN A 49 3.33 27.34 43.67
CA ASN A 49 2.80 28.07 42.52
C ASN A 49 2.46 27.12 41.37
N PHE A 50 2.04 25.89 41.66
CA PHE A 50 1.69 24.89 40.66
C PHE A 50 0.53 25.34 39.74
N ASP A 51 0.81 25.49 38.43
CA ASP A 51 -0.19 25.69 37.39
C ASP A 51 -0.47 24.36 36.67
N PRO A 52 -1.66 23.77 36.84
CA PRO A 52 -2.01 22.52 36.19
C PRO A 52 -1.98 22.61 34.65
N ILE A 53 -2.23 23.79 34.06
CA ILE A 53 -2.23 23.97 32.60
C ILE A 53 -0.81 23.87 32.05
N LEU A 54 0.16 24.57 32.64
CA LEU A 54 1.56 24.49 32.27
C LEU A 54 2.10 23.07 32.43
N TYR A 55 1.73 22.42 33.54
CA TYR A 55 2.11 21.04 33.83
C TYR A 55 1.58 20.09 32.77
N ASP A 56 0.27 20.14 32.47
CA ASP A 56 -0.38 19.28 31.47
C ASP A 56 0.16 19.56 30.06
N TYR A 57 0.49 20.81 29.73
CA TYR A 57 1.12 21.21 28.48
C TYR A 57 2.50 20.55 28.32
N GLY A 58 3.37 20.67 29.32
CA GLY A 58 4.69 20.01 29.31
C GLY A 58 4.61 18.49 29.31
N LEU A 59 3.71 17.92 30.11
CA LEU A 59 3.48 16.47 30.17
C LEU A 59 2.97 15.93 28.83
N GLY A 60 2.08 16.65 28.17
CA GLY A 60 1.58 16.28 26.86
C GLY A 60 2.66 16.33 25.78
N ALA A 61 3.55 17.32 25.81
CA ALA A 61 4.71 17.37 24.91
C ALA A 61 5.67 16.17 25.15
N LEU A 62 5.91 15.80 26.41
CA LEU A 62 6.71 14.64 26.79
C LEU A 62 6.06 13.33 26.30
N TYR A 63 4.75 13.15 26.50
CA TYR A 63 4.00 11.99 26.01
C TYR A 63 4.06 11.86 24.49
N ARG A 64 3.93 12.98 23.74
CA ARG A 64 4.10 12.98 22.28
C ARG A 64 5.50 12.48 21.89
N HIS A 65 6.55 12.95 22.54
CA HIS A 65 7.91 12.48 22.31
C HIS A 65 8.08 10.99 22.60
N GLN A 66 7.47 10.49 23.68
CA GLN A 66 7.47 9.06 24.05
C GLN A 66 6.59 8.19 23.13
N GLY A 67 5.93 8.77 22.13
CA GLY A 67 5.02 8.05 21.22
C GLY A 67 3.69 7.64 21.87
N ARG A 68 3.34 8.25 23.01
CA ARG A 68 2.06 8.10 23.75
C ARG A 68 1.05 9.10 23.21
N GLN A 69 0.77 9.02 21.91
CA GLN A 69 0.01 10.04 21.17
C GLN A 69 -1.40 10.26 21.71
N LYS A 70 -2.10 9.18 22.10
CA LYS A 70 -3.48 9.27 22.60
C LYS A 70 -3.57 10.03 23.91
N GLU A 71 -2.62 9.77 24.84
CA GLU A 71 -2.56 10.46 26.12
C GLU A 71 -2.16 11.93 25.93
N ALA A 72 -1.24 12.23 25.04
CA ALA A 72 -0.87 13.60 24.70
C ALA A 72 -2.09 14.39 24.17
N ILE A 73 -2.83 13.82 23.20
CA ILE A 73 -4.05 14.42 22.67
C ILE A 73 -5.09 14.68 23.77
N ALA A 74 -5.30 13.72 24.66
CA ALA A 74 -6.28 13.85 25.75
C ALA A 74 -5.93 15.00 26.70
N LEU A 75 -4.64 15.17 27.06
CA LEU A 75 -4.19 16.31 27.90
C LEU A 75 -4.45 17.65 27.22
N TYR A 76 -4.08 17.80 25.95
CA TYR A 76 -4.31 19.05 25.22
C TYR A 76 -5.79 19.35 25.01
N GLN A 77 -6.63 18.34 24.82
CA GLN A 77 -8.08 18.50 24.80
C GLN A 77 -8.63 18.97 26.15
N GLN A 78 -8.09 18.48 27.26
CA GLN A 78 -8.46 18.93 28.60
C GLN A 78 -8.03 20.38 28.86
N ILE A 79 -6.83 20.79 28.47
CA ILE A 79 -6.37 22.17 28.53
C ILE A 79 -7.34 23.10 27.79
N LEU A 80 -7.67 22.76 26.54
CA LEU A 80 -8.54 23.59 25.70
C LEU A 80 -10.02 23.58 26.14
N LYS A 81 -10.45 22.58 26.91
CA LYS A 81 -11.78 22.57 27.54
C LYS A 81 -11.85 23.58 28.68
N SER A 82 -10.78 23.73 29.46
CA SER A 82 -10.70 24.70 30.56
C SER A 82 -10.36 26.12 30.06
N GLN A 83 -9.50 26.21 29.04
CA GLN A 83 -9.07 27.49 28.44
C GLN A 83 -9.15 27.46 26.90
N PRO A 84 -10.34 27.75 26.34
CA PRO A 84 -10.56 27.65 24.89
C PRO A 84 -9.77 28.64 24.03
N ASN A 85 -9.25 29.73 24.63
CA ASN A 85 -8.56 30.80 23.90
C ASN A 85 -7.04 30.60 23.79
N LEU A 86 -6.52 29.45 24.19
CA LEU A 86 -5.09 29.14 24.05
C LEU A 86 -4.77 28.66 22.62
N HIS A 87 -4.36 29.57 21.75
CA HIS A 87 -4.21 29.30 20.31
C HIS A 87 -2.97 28.46 19.99
N TYR A 88 -1.85 28.60 20.69
CA TYR A 88 -0.66 27.78 20.50
C TYR A 88 -0.85 26.32 20.97
N PRO A 89 -1.40 26.03 22.16
CA PRO A 89 -1.79 24.67 22.53
C PRO A 89 -2.80 24.05 21.58
N ARG A 90 -3.71 24.86 20.99
CA ARG A 90 -4.64 24.40 19.96
C ARG A 90 -3.91 24.00 18.68
N PHE A 91 -2.93 24.76 18.24
CA PHE A 91 -2.09 24.41 17.12
C PHE A 91 -1.31 23.09 17.37
N ASP A 92 -0.72 22.95 18.57
CA ASP A 92 -0.02 21.73 18.93
C ASP A 92 -0.95 20.50 18.95
N LEU A 93 -2.18 20.65 19.49
CA LEU A 93 -3.21 19.61 19.39
C LEU A 93 -3.52 19.25 17.94
N ALA A 94 -3.66 20.25 17.08
CA ALA A 94 -3.95 20.04 15.66
C ALA A 94 -2.81 19.25 14.98
N MET A 95 -1.56 19.55 15.31
CA MET A 95 -0.40 18.80 14.81
C MET A 95 -0.42 17.33 15.26
N MET A 96 -0.73 17.08 16.54
CA MET A 96 -0.84 15.72 17.07
C MET A 96 -2.00 14.95 16.43
N LEU A 97 -3.15 15.59 16.20
CA LEU A 97 -4.29 14.99 15.50
C LEU A 97 -3.95 14.69 14.03
N TYR A 98 -3.21 15.57 13.36
CA TYR A 98 -2.72 15.33 11.98
C TYR A 98 -1.77 14.13 11.91
N GLU A 99 -0.81 14.06 12.81
CA GLU A 99 0.12 12.92 12.92
C GLU A 99 -0.62 11.60 13.17
N ASP A 100 -1.65 11.64 14.04
CA ASP A 100 -2.49 10.50 14.39
C ASP A 100 -3.55 10.17 13.32
N LYS A 101 -3.51 10.84 12.17
CA LYS A 101 -4.44 10.62 11.04
C LYS A 101 -5.91 11.00 11.33
N ARG A 102 -6.16 11.83 12.32
CA ARG A 102 -7.50 12.36 12.67
C ARG A 102 -7.75 13.67 11.92
N TYR A 103 -7.76 13.59 10.58
CA TYR A 103 -7.71 14.77 9.71
C TYR A 103 -8.92 15.69 9.84
N ALA A 104 -10.12 15.14 10.05
CA ALA A 104 -11.32 15.95 10.25
C ALA A 104 -11.22 16.84 11.51
N GLU A 105 -10.69 16.27 12.60
CA GLU A 105 -10.49 17.01 13.84
C GLU A 105 -9.30 17.98 13.76
N ALA A 106 -8.19 17.53 13.15
CA ALA A 106 -7.03 18.39 12.91
C ALA A 106 -7.40 19.64 12.12
N LYS A 107 -8.23 19.50 11.07
CA LYS A 107 -8.72 20.61 10.25
C LYS A 107 -9.44 21.66 11.11
N VAL A 108 -10.39 21.25 11.94
CA VAL A 108 -11.13 22.16 12.82
C VAL A 108 -10.21 22.93 13.76
N GLN A 109 -9.22 22.25 14.37
CA GLN A 109 -8.29 22.91 15.29
C GLN A 109 -7.34 23.87 14.56
N LEU A 110 -6.86 23.50 13.34
CA LEU A 110 -6.03 24.37 12.50
C LEU A 110 -6.78 25.65 12.09
N GLU A 111 -7.98 25.52 11.53
CA GLU A 111 -8.82 26.63 11.11
C GLU A 111 -9.15 27.58 12.28
N THR A 112 -9.37 27.03 13.46
CA THR A 112 -9.67 27.85 14.67
C THR A 112 -8.42 28.60 15.19
N ALA A 113 -7.24 28.00 15.09
CA ALA A 113 -5.99 28.60 15.58
C ALA A 113 -5.41 29.63 14.60
N GLU A 114 -5.52 29.40 13.30
CA GLU A 114 -4.84 30.14 12.23
C GLU A 114 -4.86 31.66 12.39
N PRO A 115 -6.01 32.34 12.65
CA PRO A 115 -6.06 33.80 12.71
C PRO A 115 -5.21 34.43 13.81
N TYR A 116 -4.84 33.65 14.82
CA TYR A 116 -4.17 34.10 16.05
C TYR A 116 -2.69 33.70 16.10
N LEU A 117 -2.19 32.98 15.09
CA LEU A 117 -0.82 32.51 15.02
C LEU A 117 0.11 33.53 14.34
N ALA A 118 1.39 33.42 14.60
CA ALA A 118 2.41 34.18 13.88
C ALA A 118 2.40 33.84 12.37
N PRO A 119 2.76 34.77 11.46
CA PRO A 119 2.68 34.58 10.01
C PRO A 119 3.36 33.31 9.48
N ALA A 120 4.50 32.93 10.06
CA ALA A 120 5.21 31.70 9.67
C ALA A 120 4.39 30.43 9.99
N LEU A 121 3.66 30.40 11.11
CA LEU A 121 2.78 29.30 11.46
C LEU A 121 1.50 29.31 10.65
N GLN A 122 0.96 30.50 10.29
CA GLN A 122 -0.20 30.59 9.39
C GLN A 122 0.13 29.95 8.03
N ALA A 123 1.32 30.23 7.48
CA ALA A 123 1.76 29.59 6.23
C ALA A 123 1.83 28.06 6.34
N LEU A 124 2.33 27.53 7.47
CA LEU A 124 2.35 26.10 7.74
C LEU A 124 0.93 25.53 7.86
N VAL A 125 0.04 26.21 8.57
CA VAL A 125 -1.39 25.81 8.69
C VAL A 125 -2.03 25.72 7.32
N SER A 126 -1.89 26.74 6.47
CA SER A 126 -2.43 26.74 5.10
C SER A 126 -1.90 25.57 4.28
N GLN A 127 -0.60 25.22 4.41
CA GLN A 127 0.00 24.05 3.77
C GLN A 127 -0.60 22.74 4.28
N LEU A 128 -0.77 22.60 5.58
CA LEU A 128 -1.37 21.40 6.20
C LEU A 128 -2.84 21.22 5.79
N LEU A 129 -3.62 22.31 5.80
CA LEU A 129 -5.02 22.28 5.35
C LEU A 129 -5.13 21.88 3.87
N GLY A 130 -4.23 22.41 3.02
CA GLY A 130 -4.12 22.00 1.62
C GLY A 130 -3.79 20.50 1.47
N THR A 131 -2.88 19.99 2.29
CA THR A 131 -2.50 18.57 2.30
C THR A 131 -3.67 17.68 2.77
N ILE A 132 -4.37 18.06 3.85
CA ILE A 132 -5.56 17.37 4.34
C ILE A 132 -6.62 17.33 3.24
N LYS A 133 -6.95 18.48 2.64
CA LYS A 133 -7.92 18.57 1.55
C LYS A 133 -7.56 17.65 0.40
N LYS A 134 -6.34 17.77 -0.12
CA LYS A 134 -5.86 16.95 -1.24
C LYS A 134 -5.89 15.46 -0.92
N SER A 135 -5.56 15.04 0.31
CA SER A 135 -5.57 13.63 0.71
C SER A 135 -6.96 13.00 0.78
N GLN A 136 -8.02 13.81 0.87
CA GLN A 136 -9.41 13.38 0.98
C GLN A 136 -10.23 13.61 -0.32
N GLU A 137 -9.59 14.13 -1.36
CA GLU A 137 -10.18 14.25 -2.69
C GLU A 137 -10.00 12.96 -3.50
N TRP A 138 -10.72 12.83 -4.61
CA TRP A 138 -10.49 11.77 -5.56
C TRP A 138 -9.09 11.86 -6.14
N GLN A 139 -8.34 10.75 -6.06
CA GLN A 139 -7.01 10.62 -6.64
C GLN A 139 -7.15 9.84 -7.96
N PRO A 140 -7.09 10.50 -9.12
CA PRO A 140 -7.18 9.81 -10.39
C PRO A 140 -5.91 9.03 -10.69
N THR A 141 -6.08 7.90 -11.36
CA THR A 141 -5.00 7.08 -11.91
C THR A 141 -5.18 6.98 -13.42
N LEU A 142 -4.12 7.24 -14.16
CA LEU A 142 -4.10 7.10 -15.62
C LEU A 142 -2.75 6.55 -16.03
N ASN A 143 -2.74 5.33 -16.58
CA ASN A 143 -1.52 4.68 -17.04
C ASN A 143 -1.75 4.08 -18.42
N PHE A 144 -0.78 4.24 -19.30
CA PHE A 144 -0.70 3.58 -20.60
C PHE A 144 0.72 3.03 -20.77
N SER A 145 0.83 1.85 -21.36
CA SER A 145 2.11 1.26 -21.70
C SER A 145 2.01 0.40 -22.95
N TYR A 146 3.05 0.41 -23.77
CA TYR A 146 3.25 -0.61 -24.78
C TYR A 146 3.65 -1.90 -24.07
N GLU A 147 3.10 -3.02 -24.54
CA GLU A 147 3.37 -4.35 -24.01
C GLU A 147 3.71 -5.32 -25.15
N SER A 148 4.70 -6.15 -24.93
CA SER A 148 5.06 -7.29 -25.78
C SER A 148 5.25 -8.51 -24.89
N THR A 149 4.61 -9.61 -25.23
CA THR A 149 4.71 -10.91 -24.54
C THR A 149 4.99 -12.00 -25.53
N ASP A 150 5.78 -13.01 -25.13
CA ASP A 150 6.18 -14.17 -25.95
C ASP A 150 5.26 -15.39 -25.74
N ASN A 151 4.28 -15.32 -24.87
CA ASN A 151 3.37 -16.41 -24.57
C ASN A 151 2.03 -15.89 -24.05
N VAL A 152 1.27 -15.21 -24.90
CA VAL A 152 -0.01 -14.58 -24.52
C VAL A 152 -1.07 -15.61 -24.12
N ASN A 153 -1.05 -16.79 -24.74
CA ASN A 153 -1.97 -17.89 -24.45
C ASN A 153 -1.51 -18.79 -23.28
N GLN A 154 -0.38 -18.43 -22.63
CA GLN A 154 0.19 -19.17 -21.50
C GLN A 154 0.31 -20.67 -21.74
N ALA A 155 0.68 -21.07 -22.94
CA ALA A 155 0.81 -22.45 -23.37
C ALA A 155 2.18 -23.03 -23.00
N SER A 156 2.26 -24.36 -22.92
CA SER A 156 3.53 -25.10 -22.92
C SER A 156 4.13 -25.11 -24.32
N ASP A 157 5.44 -25.07 -24.41
CA ASP A 157 6.19 -25.22 -25.69
C ASP A 157 6.32 -26.66 -26.13
N LEU A 158 5.81 -27.62 -25.36
CA LEU A 158 5.80 -29.05 -25.68
C LEU A 158 5.00 -29.31 -26.96
N LYS A 159 5.68 -29.71 -28.04
CA LYS A 159 5.06 -30.00 -29.35
C LYS A 159 4.49 -31.42 -29.43
N GLU A 160 5.13 -32.37 -28.78
CA GLU A 160 4.75 -33.78 -28.76
C GLU A 160 4.28 -34.19 -27.38
N LEU A 161 3.05 -34.69 -27.25
CA LEU A 161 2.49 -35.19 -26.01
C LEU A 161 2.41 -36.71 -26.07
N VAL A 162 3.18 -37.39 -25.20
CA VAL A 162 3.21 -38.85 -25.08
C VAL A 162 2.29 -39.26 -23.94
N LEU A 163 1.21 -39.99 -24.25
CA LEU A 163 0.23 -40.52 -23.30
C LEU A 163 0.16 -42.04 -23.46
N GLY A 164 0.76 -42.77 -22.55
CA GLY A 164 0.90 -44.25 -22.71
C GLY A 164 1.73 -44.60 -23.96
N GLU A 165 1.15 -45.35 -24.85
CA GLU A 165 1.79 -45.75 -26.14
C GLU A 165 1.48 -44.78 -27.29
N ALA A 166 0.62 -43.78 -27.08
CA ALA A 166 0.19 -42.82 -28.10
C ALA A 166 0.99 -41.51 -28.03
N THR A 167 1.43 -41.04 -29.21
CA THR A 167 2.06 -39.73 -29.36
C THR A 167 1.12 -38.81 -30.11
N PHE A 168 0.76 -37.68 -29.51
CA PHE A 168 -0.07 -36.63 -30.05
C PHE A 168 0.79 -35.45 -30.45
N ILE A 169 0.68 -34.98 -31.67
CA ILE A 169 1.34 -33.76 -32.15
C ILE A 169 0.35 -32.61 -31.98
N ARG A 170 0.73 -31.62 -31.16
CA ARG A 170 -0.06 -30.42 -30.94
C ARG A 170 -0.03 -29.51 -32.16
N SER A 171 -1.18 -28.86 -32.45
CA SER A 171 -1.28 -27.85 -33.49
C SER A 171 -0.43 -26.61 -33.11
N ASP A 172 0.06 -25.88 -34.07
CA ASP A 172 0.87 -24.68 -33.87
C ASP A 172 0.07 -23.60 -33.10
N ASP A 173 -1.26 -23.52 -33.27
CA ASP A 173 -2.13 -22.59 -32.53
C ASP A 173 -2.21 -22.88 -31.02
N SER A 174 -1.86 -24.09 -30.59
CA SER A 174 -1.81 -24.49 -29.17
C SER A 174 -0.46 -24.31 -28.53
N LEU A 175 0.56 -23.88 -29.28
CA LEU A 175 1.89 -23.53 -28.79
C LEU A 175 1.94 -22.05 -28.33
N PRO A 176 2.99 -21.62 -27.63
CA PRO A 176 3.17 -20.23 -27.23
C PRO A 176 3.05 -19.27 -28.40
N GLN A 177 2.26 -18.20 -28.22
CA GLN A 177 2.02 -17.17 -29.22
C GLN A 177 2.50 -15.82 -28.74
N ASP A 178 3.20 -15.08 -29.61
CA ASP A 178 3.59 -13.70 -29.33
C ASP A 178 2.37 -12.77 -29.43
N ALA A 179 2.36 -11.71 -28.64
CA ALA A 179 1.38 -10.64 -28.77
C ALA A 179 1.97 -9.28 -28.45
N HIS A 180 1.45 -8.28 -29.16
CA HIS A 180 1.82 -6.88 -28.98
C HIS A 180 0.58 -6.04 -28.76
N GLY A 181 0.63 -5.12 -27.79
CA GLY A 181 -0.56 -4.36 -27.45
C GLY A 181 -0.29 -3.11 -26.64
N VAL A 182 -1.38 -2.51 -26.21
CA VAL A 182 -1.39 -1.40 -25.27
C VAL A 182 -2.08 -1.84 -23.99
N ARG A 183 -1.35 -1.80 -22.89
CA ARG A 183 -1.90 -1.94 -21.53
C ARG A 183 -2.33 -0.57 -21.02
N TYR A 184 -3.49 -0.52 -20.42
CA TYR A 184 -4.05 0.70 -19.88
C TYR A 184 -4.69 0.46 -18.52
N ASN A 185 -4.71 1.52 -17.69
CA ASN A 185 -5.45 1.56 -16.45
C ASN A 185 -5.94 2.99 -16.21
N VAL A 186 -7.23 3.13 -16.01
CA VAL A 186 -7.92 4.38 -15.69
C VAL A 186 -8.75 4.15 -14.44
N GLY A 187 -8.54 4.95 -13.42
CA GLY A 187 -9.27 4.75 -12.19
C GLY A 187 -9.27 5.98 -11.31
N ALA A 188 -9.95 5.88 -10.19
CA ALA A 188 -9.93 6.87 -9.15
C ALA A 188 -10.12 6.23 -7.78
N THR A 189 -9.39 6.74 -6.81
CA THR A 189 -9.46 6.30 -5.41
C THR A 189 -9.77 7.49 -4.52
N LYS A 190 -10.64 7.28 -3.53
CA LYS A 190 -10.91 8.27 -2.48
C LYS A 190 -10.86 7.60 -1.12
N GLU A 191 -10.16 8.23 -0.20
CA GLU A 191 -10.14 7.85 1.19
C GLU A 191 -10.50 9.05 2.05
N GLU A 192 -11.57 8.94 2.82
CA GLU A 192 -12.20 10.03 3.52
C GLU A 192 -12.24 9.77 5.02
N ASN A 193 -11.60 10.65 5.81
CA ASN A 193 -11.67 10.60 7.26
C ASN A 193 -13.04 11.10 7.73
N ILE A 194 -13.80 10.25 8.41
CA ILE A 194 -15.15 10.58 8.88
C ILE A 194 -15.09 11.22 10.27
N LYS A 195 -14.43 10.54 11.22
CA LYS A 195 -14.30 10.98 12.61
C LYS A 195 -13.20 10.17 13.29
N GLY A 196 -12.40 10.81 14.14
CA GLY A 196 -11.30 10.14 14.82
C GLY A 196 -10.36 9.49 13.79
N ASN A 197 -10.03 8.26 14.05
CA ASN A 197 -9.16 7.43 13.20
C ASN A 197 -9.93 6.62 12.13
N HIS A 198 -11.22 6.90 11.92
CA HIS A 198 -12.11 6.12 11.07
C HIS A 198 -12.22 6.71 9.67
N TYR A 199 -12.10 5.83 8.66
CA TYR A 199 -12.08 6.20 7.25
C TYR A 199 -13.02 5.34 6.42
N ILE A 200 -13.57 5.93 5.35
CA ILE A 200 -14.21 5.20 4.25
C ILE A 200 -13.29 5.22 3.03
N TYR A 201 -13.08 4.07 2.46
CA TYR A 201 -12.30 3.86 1.24
C TYR A 201 -13.24 3.51 0.08
N LYS A 202 -13.02 4.13 -1.07
CA LYS A 202 -13.77 3.90 -2.31
C LYS A 202 -12.79 3.92 -3.48
N SER A 203 -12.91 2.97 -4.41
CA SER A 203 -12.23 3.08 -5.70
C SER A 203 -13.07 2.50 -6.82
N ALA A 204 -12.83 2.98 -8.02
CA ALA A 204 -13.31 2.40 -9.26
C ALA A 204 -12.18 2.44 -10.28
N ASP A 205 -11.94 1.31 -10.93
CA ASP A 205 -10.83 1.11 -11.83
C ASP A 205 -11.29 0.37 -13.08
N LEU A 206 -10.80 0.78 -14.23
CA LEU A 206 -10.91 0.12 -15.51
C LEU A 206 -9.49 -0.11 -16.01
N GLY A 207 -9.13 -1.35 -16.24
CA GLY A 207 -7.80 -1.72 -16.71
C GLY A 207 -7.85 -2.86 -17.68
N GLY A 208 -6.78 -3.05 -18.45
CA GLY A 208 -6.69 -4.16 -19.39
C GLY A 208 -5.53 -4.03 -20.34
N VAL A 209 -5.51 -4.91 -21.32
CA VAL A 209 -4.57 -4.89 -22.43
C VAL A 209 -5.34 -5.16 -23.73
N ASN A 210 -5.06 -4.37 -24.75
CA ASN A 210 -5.60 -4.59 -26.09
C ASN A 210 -4.45 -4.99 -27.01
N TYR A 211 -4.47 -6.26 -27.45
CA TYR A 211 -3.51 -6.80 -28.41
C TYR A 211 -4.07 -6.62 -29.83
N TRP A 212 -3.28 -5.98 -30.74
CA TRP A 212 -3.71 -5.73 -32.13
C TRP A 212 -3.42 -6.90 -33.07
N ASP A 213 -2.53 -7.80 -32.69
CA ASP A 213 -2.15 -9.00 -33.46
C ASP A 213 -2.75 -10.31 -32.87
N ASN A 214 -3.28 -10.28 -31.66
CA ASN A 214 -3.90 -11.40 -30.95
C ASN A 214 -5.11 -10.94 -30.14
N SER A 215 -6.12 -10.38 -30.79
CA SER A 215 -7.26 -9.72 -30.12
C SER A 215 -8.07 -10.61 -29.18
N ASP A 216 -8.09 -11.94 -29.44
CA ASP A 216 -8.84 -12.91 -28.63
C ASP A 216 -8.31 -13.03 -27.20
N TYR A 217 -7.05 -12.63 -26.98
CA TYR A 217 -6.42 -12.55 -25.66
C TYR A 217 -6.45 -11.14 -25.05
N SER A 218 -7.11 -10.19 -25.71
CA SER A 218 -7.31 -8.86 -25.15
C SER A 218 -8.19 -8.93 -23.90
N GLU A 219 -7.78 -8.26 -22.83
CA GLU A 219 -8.42 -8.29 -21.53
C GLU A 219 -8.97 -6.91 -21.15
N LEU A 220 -10.12 -6.89 -20.52
CA LEU A 220 -10.68 -5.70 -19.87
C LEU A 220 -11.22 -6.08 -18.50
N THR A 221 -10.78 -5.39 -17.48
CA THR A 221 -11.25 -5.54 -16.08
C THR A 221 -11.94 -4.27 -15.63
N LEU A 222 -13.14 -4.39 -15.11
CA LEU A 222 -13.88 -3.36 -14.40
C LEU A 222 -13.92 -3.74 -12.92
N GLN A 223 -13.40 -2.89 -12.05
CA GLN A 223 -13.32 -3.18 -10.62
C GLN A 223 -13.86 -2.00 -9.80
N ALA A 224 -14.63 -2.30 -8.76
CA ALA A 224 -15.06 -1.34 -7.77
C ALA A 224 -14.79 -1.87 -6.36
N ASN A 225 -14.31 -1.01 -5.49
CA ASN A 225 -14.01 -1.34 -4.11
C ASN A 225 -14.71 -0.38 -3.15
N LEU A 226 -15.21 -0.92 -2.05
CA LEU A 226 -15.72 -0.17 -0.92
C LEU A 226 -15.14 -0.74 0.36
N GLY A 227 -14.64 0.12 1.25
CA GLY A 227 -14.00 -0.36 2.47
C GLY A 227 -14.10 0.60 3.63
N TYR A 228 -13.86 0.05 4.79
CA TYR A 228 -13.66 0.77 6.03
C TYR A 228 -12.20 0.58 6.46
N ARG A 229 -11.57 1.66 6.95
CA ARG A 229 -10.22 1.64 7.52
C ARG A 229 -10.15 2.39 8.85
N TYR A 230 -9.38 1.85 9.76
CA TYR A 230 -8.88 2.53 10.95
C TYR A 230 -7.42 2.87 10.73
N LYS A 231 -7.00 4.11 11.02
CA LYS A 231 -5.61 4.55 10.88
C LYS A 231 -5.21 5.41 12.06
N ASP A 232 -4.11 5.07 12.69
CA ASP A 232 -3.43 5.93 13.66
C ASP A 232 -1.94 6.14 13.29
N ILE A 233 -1.17 6.77 14.14
CA ILE A 233 0.25 7.07 13.89
C ILE A 233 1.11 5.80 13.72
N LYS A 234 0.71 4.66 14.30
CA LYS A 234 1.51 3.43 14.33
C LYS A 234 0.97 2.33 13.43
N GLN A 235 -0.33 2.29 13.20
CA GLN A 235 -0.96 1.18 12.49
C GLN A 235 -2.18 1.60 11.69
N SER A 236 -2.52 0.75 10.73
CA SER A 236 -3.81 0.81 10.05
C SER A 236 -4.34 -0.60 9.84
N TRP A 237 -5.64 -0.76 9.92
CA TRP A 237 -6.32 -1.99 9.54
C TRP A 237 -7.66 -1.64 8.88
N GLY A 238 -8.16 -2.53 8.05
CA GLY A 238 -9.41 -2.28 7.35
C GLY A 238 -9.99 -3.52 6.72
N VAL A 239 -11.26 -3.41 6.36
CA VAL A 239 -11.97 -4.41 5.56
C VAL A 239 -12.39 -3.74 4.26
N ILE A 240 -12.01 -4.33 3.14
CA ILE A 240 -12.32 -3.86 1.80
C ILE A 240 -13.09 -4.94 1.07
N THR A 241 -14.22 -4.59 0.51
CA THR A 241 -14.98 -5.44 -0.41
C THR A 241 -14.71 -5.03 -1.84
N MET A 242 -14.70 -6.00 -2.75
CA MET A 242 -14.42 -5.84 -4.18
C MET A 242 -15.50 -6.52 -5.00
N VAL A 243 -15.89 -5.86 -6.07
CA VAL A 243 -16.65 -6.46 -7.19
C VAL A 243 -15.86 -6.21 -8.46
N GLU A 244 -15.68 -7.25 -9.25
CA GLU A 244 -14.87 -7.22 -10.46
C GLU A 244 -15.59 -7.96 -11.59
N GLN A 245 -15.58 -7.38 -12.80
CA GLN A 245 -16.02 -8.00 -14.04
C GLN A 245 -14.84 -8.07 -14.99
N ASN A 246 -14.51 -9.26 -15.46
CA ASN A 246 -13.46 -9.49 -16.44
C ASN A 246 -14.08 -9.86 -17.79
N LEU A 247 -13.52 -9.28 -18.86
CA LEU A 247 -13.81 -9.60 -20.27
C LEU A 247 -12.54 -10.15 -20.91
N LEU A 248 -12.69 -11.13 -21.78
CA LEU A 248 -11.61 -11.72 -22.58
C LEU A 248 -12.08 -11.78 -24.04
N GLY A 249 -11.25 -11.31 -24.98
CA GLY A 249 -11.61 -11.23 -26.40
C GLY A 249 -12.89 -10.43 -26.67
N GLY A 250 -13.21 -9.44 -25.81
CA GLY A 250 -14.43 -8.63 -25.91
C GLY A 250 -15.70 -9.25 -25.31
N SER A 251 -15.65 -10.51 -24.86
CA SER A 251 -16.79 -11.21 -24.24
C SER A 251 -16.64 -11.25 -22.71
N ARG A 252 -17.77 -11.29 -21.99
CA ARG A 252 -17.74 -11.49 -20.54
C ARG A 252 -17.10 -12.83 -20.22
N TYR A 253 -16.13 -12.81 -19.31
CA TYR A 253 -15.36 -14.00 -18.95
C TYR A 253 -15.70 -14.49 -17.55
N ASN A 254 -15.50 -13.67 -16.52
CA ASN A 254 -15.90 -14.02 -15.17
C ASN A 254 -16.24 -12.79 -14.33
N GLN A 255 -16.93 -13.02 -13.20
CA GLN A 255 -17.19 -12.08 -12.15
C GLN A 255 -16.53 -12.55 -10.86
N ASN A 256 -15.88 -11.64 -10.15
CA ASN A 256 -15.24 -11.92 -8.89
C ASN A 256 -15.79 -11.01 -7.78
N TYR A 257 -15.94 -11.58 -6.59
CA TYR A 257 -16.34 -10.86 -5.39
C TYR A 257 -15.36 -11.18 -4.28
N ALA A 258 -14.80 -10.18 -3.63
CA ALA A 258 -13.84 -10.41 -2.56
C ALA A 258 -14.15 -9.59 -1.31
N ALA A 259 -13.70 -10.12 -0.18
CA ALA A 259 -13.57 -9.39 1.07
C ALA A 259 -12.15 -9.60 1.60
N THR A 260 -11.46 -8.49 1.87
CA THR A 260 -10.06 -8.50 2.31
C THR A 260 -9.93 -7.75 3.63
N LEU A 261 -9.36 -8.39 4.64
CA LEU A 261 -8.87 -7.76 5.85
C LEU A 261 -7.42 -7.36 5.64
N GLU A 262 -7.10 -6.09 5.80
CA GLU A 262 -5.75 -5.54 5.70
C GLU A 262 -5.23 -5.11 7.06
N TYR A 263 -3.94 -5.30 7.30
CA TYR A 263 -3.25 -4.83 8.49
C TYR A 263 -1.86 -4.31 8.14
N ASN A 264 -1.52 -3.12 8.66
CA ASN A 264 -0.20 -2.51 8.52
C ASN A 264 0.22 -1.94 9.87
N ARG A 265 1.47 -2.17 10.27
CA ARG A 265 2.03 -1.64 11.50
C ARG A 265 3.48 -1.19 11.32
N LYS A 266 3.74 0.04 11.71
CA LYS A 266 5.08 0.57 11.88
C LYS A 266 5.63 0.06 13.23
N VAL A 267 6.61 -0.83 13.17
CA VAL A 267 7.24 -1.43 14.37
C VAL A 267 8.32 -0.49 14.90
N SER A 268 9.07 0.14 14.00
CA SER A 268 10.06 1.18 14.30
C SER A 268 10.15 2.15 13.12
N ASP A 269 11.07 3.12 13.17
CA ASP A 269 11.28 4.05 12.06
C ASP A 269 11.78 3.36 10.78
N GLN A 270 12.41 2.20 10.91
CA GLN A 270 12.96 1.44 9.80
C GLN A 270 12.13 0.20 9.43
N TRP A 271 11.29 -0.31 10.33
CA TRP A 271 10.59 -1.58 10.16
C TRP A 271 9.08 -1.42 10.13
N GLN A 272 8.45 -2.04 9.14
CA GLN A 272 7.00 -2.13 9.02
C GLN A 272 6.58 -3.56 8.67
N VAL A 273 5.49 -4.02 9.26
CA VAL A 273 4.81 -5.28 8.93
C VAL A 273 3.53 -4.94 8.19
N SER A 274 3.26 -5.64 7.11
CA SER A 274 2.02 -5.55 6.33
C SER A 274 1.47 -6.95 6.09
N GLY A 275 0.17 -7.11 6.24
CA GLY A 275 -0.48 -8.40 6.01
C GLY A 275 -1.91 -8.25 5.53
N SER A 276 -2.39 -9.31 4.90
CA SER A 276 -3.79 -9.41 4.46
C SER A 276 -4.32 -10.83 4.54
N VAL A 277 -5.63 -10.94 4.74
CA VAL A 277 -6.40 -12.18 4.61
C VAL A 277 -7.57 -11.86 3.67
N SER A 278 -7.75 -12.67 2.65
CA SER A 278 -8.78 -12.44 1.62
C SER A 278 -9.58 -13.70 1.35
N HIS A 279 -10.87 -13.50 1.15
CA HIS A 279 -11.78 -14.48 0.58
C HIS A 279 -12.25 -13.95 -0.77
N LEU A 280 -12.09 -14.74 -1.82
CA LEU A 280 -12.47 -14.42 -3.20
C LEU A 280 -13.45 -15.46 -3.71
N GLN A 281 -14.61 -15.04 -4.17
CA GLN A 281 -15.59 -15.86 -4.88
C GLN A 281 -15.42 -15.63 -6.39
N LYS A 282 -15.30 -16.72 -7.16
CA LYS A 282 -15.16 -16.71 -8.64
C LYS A 282 -16.43 -17.23 -9.29
N ARG A 283 -16.88 -16.60 -10.38
CA ARG A 283 -18.02 -17.02 -11.19
C ARG A 283 -17.72 -16.78 -12.66
N TYR A 284 -17.75 -17.84 -13.45
CA TYR A 284 -17.52 -17.80 -14.89
C TYR A 284 -18.84 -17.70 -15.65
N GLU A 285 -18.85 -16.96 -16.75
CA GLU A 285 -20.05 -16.75 -17.57
C GLU A 285 -20.34 -17.96 -18.49
N ASP A 286 -19.30 -18.58 -19.01
CA ASP A 286 -19.40 -19.79 -19.80
C ASP A 286 -19.63 -21.01 -18.91
N ASN A 287 -20.65 -21.84 -19.22
CA ASN A 287 -21.03 -22.99 -18.42
C ASN A 287 -19.95 -24.07 -18.35
N ASP A 288 -19.20 -24.27 -19.43
CA ASP A 288 -18.12 -25.25 -19.47
C ASP A 288 -16.97 -24.80 -18.56
N LEU A 289 -16.58 -23.51 -18.65
CA LEU A 289 -15.60 -22.93 -17.73
C LEU A 289 -16.08 -22.92 -16.28
N ALA A 290 -17.36 -22.64 -16.04
CA ALA A 290 -17.94 -22.64 -14.69
C ALA A 290 -17.87 -24.03 -14.04
N ASN A 291 -18.04 -25.11 -14.81
CA ASN A 291 -17.92 -26.48 -14.32
C ASN A 291 -16.51 -26.83 -13.84
N TYR A 292 -15.48 -26.12 -14.29
CA TYR A 292 -14.09 -26.29 -13.87
C TYR A 292 -13.66 -25.28 -12.81
N TYR A 293 -13.97 -23.99 -13.03
CA TYR A 293 -13.29 -22.88 -12.34
C TYR A 293 -14.17 -22.06 -11.40
N ASP A 294 -15.50 -22.28 -11.38
CA ASP A 294 -16.36 -21.68 -10.36
C ASP A 294 -15.92 -22.15 -8.98
N GLY A 295 -15.95 -21.25 -8.01
CA GLY A 295 -15.53 -21.60 -6.66
C GLY A 295 -15.06 -20.42 -5.85
N HIS A 296 -14.16 -20.69 -4.92
CA HIS A 296 -13.62 -19.66 -4.05
C HIS A 296 -12.16 -19.90 -3.71
N ALA A 297 -11.44 -18.80 -3.46
CA ALA A 297 -10.08 -18.80 -2.99
C ALA A 297 -9.97 -18.12 -1.62
N ASN A 298 -9.24 -18.73 -0.70
CA ASN A 298 -8.83 -18.10 0.55
C ASN A 298 -7.33 -17.87 0.52
N SER A 299 -6.89 -16.66 0.82
CA SER A 299 -5.47 -16.31 0.79
C SER A 299 -5.05 -15.50 2.00
N THR A 300 -3.78 -15.64 2.37
CA THR A 300 -3.11 -14.76 3.32
C THR A 300 -1.73 -14.42 2.82
N ALA A 301 -1.30 -13.20 3.05
CA ALA A 301 0.03 -12.73 2.67
C ALA A 301 0.58 -11.80 3.75
N TRP A 302 1.87 -11.96 4.07
CA TRP A 302 2.57 -11.15 5.06
C TRP A 302 3.90 -10.69 4.51
N ILE A 303 4.22 -9.43 4.72
CA ILE A 303 5.44 -8.79 4.24
C ILE A 303 6.08 -8.01 5.39
N LEU A 304 7.37 -8.21 5.58
CA LEU A 304 8.22 -7.40 6.43
C LEU A 304 9.00 -6.43 5.53
N LEU A 305 8.84 -5.13 5.79
CA LEU A 305 9.51 -4.06 5.06
C LEU A 305 10.61 -3.47 5.95
N TYR A 306 11.77 -3.25 5.37
CA TYR A 306 12.92 -2.63 6.03
C TYR A 306 13.44 -1.46 5.21
N GLN A 307 13.48 -0.27 5.80
CA GLN A 307 13.98 0.97 5.20
C GLN A 307 15.25 1.46 5.93
N PRO A 308 16.45 0.93 5.60
CA PRO A 308 17.70 1.30 6.28
C PRO A 308 18.07 2.77 6.06
N LYS A 309 17.71 3.31 4.90
CA LYS A 309 17.95 4.71 4.50
C LYS A 309 16.76 5.20 3.66
N PRO A 310 16.50 6.52 3.57
CA PRO A 310 15.35 7.07 2.83
C PRO A 310 15.26 6.63 1.36
N LYS A 311 16.40 6.32 0.72
CA LYS A 311 16.47 5.90 -0.70
C LYS A 311 16.32 4.39 -0.91
N TRP A 312 16.33 3.59 0.14
CA TRP A 312 16.31 2.13 0.07
C TRP A 312 15.14 1.54 0.83
N LEU A 313 14.41 0.66 0.19
CA LEU A 313 13.41 -0.20 0.80
C LEU A 313 13.69 -1.64 0.38
N VAL A 314 13.80 -2.54 1.34
CA VAL A 314 13.93 -3.99 1.13
C VAL A 314 12.75 -4.66 1.78
N TYR A 315 12.24 -5.72 1.19
CA TYR A 315 11.16 -6.48 1.79
C TYR A 315 11.31 -7.97 1.56
N ALA A 316 10.77 -8.75 2.50
CA ALA A 316 10.61 -10.19 2.39
C ALA A 316 9.22 -10.58 2.89
N GLY A 317 8.64 -11.62 2.35
CA GLY A 317 7.29 -12.05 2.73
C GLY A 317 6.99 -13.47 2.34
N ALA A 318 5.86 -13.96 2.88
CA ALA A 318 5.30 -15.26 2.56
C ALA A 318 3.83 -15.13 2.27
N ASP A 319 3.31 -16.03 1.46
CA ASP A 319 1.89 -16.10 1.13
C ASP A 319 1.41 -17.58 1.06
N PHE A 320 0.16 -17.75 1.39
CA PHE A 320 -0.57 -19.00 1.24
C PHE A 320 -1.89 -18.74 0.54
N MET A 321 -2.30 -19.63 -0.37
CA MET A 321 -3.59 -19.57 -1.05
C MET A 321 -4.16 -21.00 -1.18
N ARG A 322 -5.45 -21.13 -0.91
CA ARG A 322 -6.24 -22.33 -1.15
C ARG A 322 -7.34 -22.02 -2.13
N ASP A 323 -7.27 -22.62 -3.30
CA ASP A 323 -8.32 -22.61 -4.31
C ASP A 323 -9.21 -23.86 -4.13
N ASN A 324 -10.52 -23.64 -3.96
CA ASN A 324 -11.54 -24.66 -3.98
C ASN A 324 -12.48 -24.37 -5.14
N LEU A 325 -12.28 -25.08 -6.23
CA LEU A 325 -12.98 -24.92 -7.48
C LEU A 325 -13.99 -26.04 -7.70
N ALA A 326 -14.88 -25.88 -8.67
CA ALA A 326 -15.90 -26.88 -9.02
C ALA A 326 -15.24 -28.21 -9.42
N ASP A 327 -14.17 -28.15 -10.22
CA ASP A 327 -13.33 -29.29 -10.52
C ASP A 327 -12.19 -29.38 -9.49
N GLN A 328 -12.12 -30.52 -8.79
CA GLN A 328 -11.06 -30.73 -7.79
C GLN A 328 -9.68 -30.96 -8.40
N THR A 329 -9.59 -31.35 -9.70
CA THR A 329 -8.34 -31.45 -10.43
C THR A 329 -7.67 -30.09 -10.65
N GLU A 330 -8.48 -29.01 -10.67
CA GLU A 330 -8.03 -27.61 -10.77
C GLU A 330 -7.94 -26.92 -9.38
N SER A 331 -8.45 -27.54 -8.34
CA SER A 331 -8.33 -27.06 -6.96
C SER A 331 -6.93 -27.28 -6.43
N SER A 332 -6.38 -26.32 -5.69
CA SER A 332 -4.97 -26.39 -5.25
C SER A 332 -4.72 -25.66 -3.94
N ASP A 333 -3.65 -26.06 -3.27
CA ASP A 333 -2.99 -25.30 -2.20
C ASP A 333 -1.66 -24.76 -2.72
N ARG A 334 -1.42 -23.45 -2.53
CA ARG A 334 -0.20 -22.79 -2.94
C ARG A 334 0.45 -22.10 -1.75
N GLN A 335 1.74 -22.29 -1.57
CA GLN A 335 2.58 -21.61 -0.59
C GLN A 335 3.76 -20.95 -1.28
N GLY A 336 4.05 -19.71 -0.94
CA GLY A 336 5.08 -18.93 -1.60
C GLY A 336 5.87 -18.03 -0.67
N ILE A 337 7.07 -17.71 -1.12
CA ILE A 337 7.93 -16.68 -0.54
C ILE A 337 8.23 -15.64 -1.59
N ARG A 338 8.43 -14.41 -1.15
CA ARG A 338 8.79 -13.30 -2.03
C ARG A 338 9.79 -12.37 -1.36
N GLY A 339 10.62 -11.74 -2.15
CA GLY A 339 11.52 -10.71 -1.68
C GLY A 339 11.76 -9.67 -2.76
N GLY A 340 12.18 -8.50 -2.36
CA GLY A 340 12.45 -7.46 -3.32
C GLY A 340 13.09 -6.23 -2.71
N MET A 341 13.48 -5.32 -3.59
CA MET A 341 14.08 -4.05 -3.20
C MET A 341 13.57 -2.91 -4.06
N VAL A 342 13.53 -1.73 -3.48
CA VAL A 342 13.29 -0.46 -4.18
C VAL A 342 14.44 0.48 -3.85
N PHE A 343 15.08 0.98 -4.88
CA PHE A 343 16.06 2.05 -4.79
C PHE A 343 15.53 3.29 -5.49
N SER A 344 15.46 4.41 -4.77
CA SER A 344 15.00 5.70 -5.29
C SER A 344 16.11 6.73 -5.19
N GLY A 345 17.07 6.64 -6.13
CA GLY A 345 18.19 7.57 -6.22
C GLY A 345 17.79 8.93 -6.84
N ASP A 346 18.73 9.85 -6.88
CA ASP A 346 18.50 11.20 -7.41
C ASP A 346 18.29 11.20 -8.93
N LYS A 347 18.90 10.25 -9.62
CA LYS A 347 18.83 10.12 -11.09
C LYS A 347 18.10 8.85 -11.52
N VAL A 348 18.32 7.75 -10.81
CA VAL A 348 17.86 6.42 -11.20
C VAL A 348 16.95 5.85 -10.12
N SER A 349 15.88 5.19 -10.52
CA SER A 349 15.04 4.36 -9.67
C SER A 349 15.06 2.92 -10.17
N VAL A 350 15.16 1.97 -9.24
CA VAL A 350 15.13 0.55 -9.52
C VAL A 350 14.15 -0.11 -8.56
N ARG A 351 13.27 -0.94 -9.08
CA ARG A 351 12.45 -1.83 -8.28
C ARG A 351 12.65 -3.23 -8.83
N SER A 352 13.03 -4.20 -7.98
CA SER A 352 13.17 -5.60 -8.38
C SER A 352 12.50 -6.49 -7.36
N SER A 353 11.87 -7.56 -7.82
CA SER A 353 11.24 -8.57 -6.96
C SER A 353 11.44 -9.97 -7.53
N LEU A 354 11.52 -10.92 -6.61
CA LEU A 354 11.55 -12.35 -6.85
C LEU A 354 10.45 -13.02 -6.05
N ARG A 355 9.80 -14.01 -6.63
CA ARG A 355 8.83 -14.86 -5.97
C ARG A 355 9.09 -16.30 -6.36
N TYR A 356 8.99 -17.18 -5.38
CA TYR A 356 8.94 -18.61 -5.56
C TYR A 356 7.71 -19.16 -4.84
N ALA A 357 6.97 -20.06 -5.46
CA ALA A 357 5.85 -20.74 -4.83
C ALA A 357 5.76 -22.18 -5.29
N GLN A 358 5.26 -23.03 -4.40
CA GLN A 358 4.86 -24.41 -4.70
C GLN A 358 3.34 -24.47 -4.71
N ARG A 359 2.80 -25.17 -5.71
CA ARG A 359 1.36 -25.39 -5.84
C ARG A 359 1.09 -26.88 -5.99
N ASP A 360 0.32 -27.45 -5.07
CA ASP A 360 -0.11 -28.83 -5.05
C ASP A 360 -1.59 -28.92 -5.40
N PHE A 361 -1.94 -29.65 -6.45
CA PHE A 361 -3.31 -29.88 -6.88
C PHE A 361 -3.94 -31.04 -6.11
N LYS A 362 -5.27 -31.02 -5.94
CA LYS A 362 -5.94 -31.91 -4.99
C LYS A 362 -6.25 -33.30 -5.54
N GLU A 363 -6.58 -33.40 -6.82
CA GLU A 363 -6.97 -34.64 -7.46
C GLU A 363 -6.04 -34.96 -8.63
N ASP A 364 -6.07 -36.21 -9.09
CA ASP A 364 -5.26 -36.72 -10.18
C ASP A 364 -5.70 -36.11 -11.50
N ASN A 365 -4.76 -35.64 -12.30
CA ASN A 365 -5.02 -35.14 -13.65
C ASN A 365 -5.53 -36.28 -14.54
N PHE A 366 -6.59 -36.01 -15.28
CA PHE A 366 -7.26 -37.03 -16.11
C PHE A 366 -6.32 -37.68 -17.14
N PHE A 367 -5.41 -36.92 -17.75
CA PHE A 367 -4.54 -37.42 -18.79
C PHE A 367 -3.32 -38.20 -18.27
N TYR A 368 -2.79 -37.80 -17.11
CA TYR A 368 -1.56 -38.36 -16.56
C TYR A 368 -1.80 -39.36 -15.43
N GLY A 369 -2.99 -39.38 -14.81
CA GLY A 369 -3.33 -40.27 -13.71
C GLY A 369 -2.54 -40.01 -12.43
N GLU A 370 -1.98 -38.82 -12.28
CA GLU A 370 -1.26 -38.37 -11.08
C GLU A 370 -1.54 -36.91 -10.75
N LYS A 371 -1.30 -36.51 -9.50
CA LYS A 371 -1.50 -35.14 -9.06
C LYS A 371 -0.47 -34.19 -9.61
N ARG A 372 -0.95 -33.08 -10.17
CA ARG A 372 -0.12 -32.01 -10.64
C ARG A 372 0.56 -31.29 -9.45
N LYS A 373 1.84 -31.00 -9.61
CA LYS A 373 2.66 -30.18 -8.68
C LYS A 373 3.49 -29.21 -9.49
N ASP A 374 3.37 -27.94 -9.15
CA ASP A 374 4.06 -26.88 -9.86
C ASP A 374 5.03 -26.14 -8.94
N ASP A 375 6.22 -25.86 -9.44
CA ASP A 375 7.15 -24.87 -8.90
C ASP A 375 7.03 -23.59 -9.74
N GLU A 376 6.53 -22.51 -9.12
CA GLU A 376 6.26 -21.23 -9.78
C GLU A 376 7.39 -20.23 -9.46
N TYR A 377 8.02 -19.67 -10.49
CA TYR A 377 9.04 -18.63 -10.37
C TYR A 377 8.56 -17.36 -11.04
N GLN A 378 8.72 -16.23 -10.37
CA GLN A 378 8.42 -14.93 -10.93
C GLN A 378 9.53 -13.95 -10.60
N PHE A 379 10.03 -13.28 -11.63
CA PHE A 379 10.95 -12.16 -11.52
C PHE A 379 10.33 -10.92 -12.16
N SER A 380 10.46 -9.78 -11.51
CA SER A 380 10.11 -8.50 -12.13
C SER A 380 11.14 -7.43 -11.81
N THR A 381 11.40 -6.54 -12.77
CA THR A 381 12.25 -5.38 -12.57
C THR A 381 11.69 -4.16 -13.30
N THR A 382 11.76 -3.01 -12.65
CA THR A 382 11.37 -1.71 -13.19
C THR A 382 12.55 -0.76 -13.06
N LEU A 383 12.95 -0.17 -14.18
CA LEU A 383 14.02 0.82 -14.26
C LEU A 383 13.45 2.18 -14.67
N GLY A 384 13.75 3.21 -13.93
CA GLY A 384 13.37 4.59 -14.26
C GLY A 384 14.57 5.53 -14.20
N HIS A 385 14.56 6.55 -15.05
CA HIS A 385 15.62 7.58 -15.04
C HIS A 385 15.01 8.98 -15.10
N LYS A 386 15.22 9.76 -14.06
CA LYS A 386 14.58 11.09 -13.89
C LYS A 386 14.94 12.12 -14.98
N LYS A 387 16.12 11.99 -15.61
CA LYS A 387 16.50 12.86 -16.75
C LYS A 387 15.68 12.62 -18.02
N LEU A 388 14.97 11.47 -18.10
CA LEU A 388 14.06 11.16 -19.19
C LEU A 388 12.67 11.74 -18.96
N SER A 389 12.44 12.40 -17.83
CA SER A 389 11.17 13.06 -17.54
C SER A 389 10.99 14.30 -18.41
N TRP A 390 9.83 14.38 -19.08
CA TRP A 390 9.43 15.52 -19.91
C TRP A 390 8.01 15.94 -19.55
N GLN A 391 7.82 17.20 -19.18
CA GLN A 391 6.51 17.75 -18.76
C GLN A 391 5.77 16.90 -17.67
N GLY A 392 6.52 16.32 -16.71
CA GLY A 392 5.97 15.46 -15.67
C GLY A 392 5.77 13.98 -16.09
N PHE A 393 6.04 13.65 -17.35
CA PHE A 393 6.02 12.26 -17.81
C PHE A 393 7.40 11.62 -17.60
N THR A 394 7.42 10.47 -16.92
CA THR A 394 8.66 9.70 -16.67
C THR A 394 8.52 8.32 -17.26
N PRO A 395 9.25 7.98 -18.34
CA PRO A 395 9.25 6.63 -18.86
C PRO A 395 9.98 5.67 -17.91
N LYS A 396 9.41 4.50 -17.73
CA LYS A 396 9.98 3.39 -16.97
C LYS A 396 9.96 2.13 -17.81
N LEU A 397 11.07 1.43 -17.78
CA LEU A 397 11.25 0.15 -18.42
C LEU A 397 10.87 -0.95 -17.44
N ASN A 398 10.00 -1.86 -17.84
CA ASN A 398 9.59 -2.98 -17.03
C ASN A 398 9.87 -4.27 -17.78
N TYR A 399 10.35 -5.26 -17.05
CA TYR A 399 10.53 -6.62 -17.51
C TYR A 399 9.98 -7.57 -16.47
N GLU A 400 9.13 -8.49 -16.89
CA GLU A 400 8.57 -9.56 -16.08
C GLU A 400 8.85 -10.90 -16.73
N CYS A 401 9.26 -11.87 -15.95
CA CYS A 401 9.46 -13.26 -16.38
C CYS A 401 8.75 -14.17 -15.39
N GLN A 402 7.96 -15.08 -15.91
CA GLN A 402 7.27 -16.12 -15.15
C GLN A 402 7.68 -17.48 -15.73
N LYS A 403 7.95 -18.45 -14.84
CA LYS A 403 8.20 -19.83 -15.20
C LYS A 403 7.43 -20.75 -14.27
N ILE A 404 6.78 -21.75 -14.84
CA ILE A 404 6.16 -22.85 -14.11
C ILE A 404 6.86 -24.12 -14.55
N ASP A 405 7.53 -24.78 -13.59
CA ASP A 405 8.06 -26.12 -13.73
C ASP A 405 7.03 -27.07 -13.12
N SER A 406 6.53 -28.02 -13.90
CA SER A 406 5.49 -28.97 -13.49
C SER A 406 5.99 -30.40 -13.59
N ASN A 407 5.52 -31.28 -12.69
CA ASN A 407 5.70 -32.72 -12.89
C ASN A 407 4.93 -33.27 -14.11
N LEU A 408 3.96 -32.49 -14.62
CA LEU A 408 3.19 -32.82 -15.81
C LEU A 408 3.64 -31.93 -16.98
N PRO A 409 4.34 -32.46 -18.00
CA PRO A 409 4.99 -31.64 -19.05
C PRO A 409 4.05 -30.67 -19.80
N LEU A 410 2.78 -31.02 -19.96
CA LEU A 410 1.81 -30.14 -20.62
C LEU A 410 1.57 -28.80 -19.87
N TYR A 411 1.91 -28.76 -18.60
CA TYR A 411 1.70 -27.58 -17.74
C TYR A 411 2.98 -26.77 -17.52
N GLU A 412 4.14 -27.27 -17.99
CA GLU A 412 5.36 -26.49 -18.02
C GLU A 412 5.21 -25.32 -18.98
N ARG A 413 5.54 -24.12 -18.52
CA ARG A 413 5.47 -22.91 -19.35
C ARG A 413 6.36 -21.79 -18.83
N SER A 414 6.76 -20.94 -19.75
CA SER A 414 7.42 -19.68 -19.45
C SER A 414 6.75 -18.54 -20.21
N ASN A 415 6.83 -17.36 -19.66
CA ASN A 415 6.35 -16.15 -20.30
C ASN A 415 7.27 -14.99 -19.90
N SER A 416 7.74 -14.23 -20.88
CA SER A 416 8.50 -13.01 -20.70
C SER A 416 7.70 -11.83 -21.27
N THR A 417 7.45 -10.85 -20.42
CA THR A 417 6.72 -9.64 -20.83
C THR A 417 7.62 -8.44 -20.64
N PHE A 418 7.71 -7.64 -21.68
CA PHE A 418 8.42 -6.37 -21.68
C PHE A 418 7.43 -5.25 -21.92
N PHE A 419 7.48 -4.20 -21.10
CA PHE A 419 6.64 -3.04 -21.29
C PHE A 419 7.31 -1.73 -20.87
N VAL A 420 7.00 -0.66 -21.61
CA VAL A 420 7.41 0.70 -21.29
C VAL A 420 6.21 1.44 -20.73
N LYS A 421 6.27 1.75 -19.45
CA LYS A 421 5.24 2.52 -18.74
C LYS A 421 5.65 3.98 -18.70
N VAL A 422 4.69 4.87 -18.93
CA VAL A 422 4.88 6.31 -18.78
C VAL A 422 4.01 6.81 -17.64
N ASP A 423 4.63 7.12 -16.51
CA ASP A 423 3.92 7.68 -15.36
C ASP A 423 3.87 9.22 -15.48
N LYS A 424 2.70 9.80 -15.24
CA LYS A 424 2.55 11.25 -15.08
C LYS A 424 2.34 11.54 -13.59
N TYR A 425 3.22 12.34 -13.03
CA TYR A 425 3.07 12.90 -11.69
C TYR A 425 2.40 14.29 -11.80
N PHE A 426 1.23 14.43 -11.17
CA PHE A 426 0.45 15.68 -11.12
C PHE A 426 0.81 16.53 -9.91
#